data_d1e1852b81fb0719ebe695748e0e67fc
#
_entry.id   d1e1852b81fb0719ebe695748e0e67fc
#
_cell.length_a   1.000
_cell.length_b   1.000
_cell.length_c   1.000
_cell.angle_alpha   90.00
_cell.angle_beta   90.00
_cell.angle_gamma   90.00
#
_symmetry.space_group_name_H-M   'P 1'
#
loop_
_entity.id
_entity.type
_entity.pdbx_description
1 polymer ?
#
loop_
_entity_poly.entity_id
_entity_poly.type
_entity_poly.pdbx_seq_one_letter_code
_entity_poly.pdbx_strand_id
1 'polypeptide(L)'
;MIVKNESKVIERCFDSVSSFVDEYVICDTGSTDGTQKVMKKYWKKHKLKGEVYDRPWVSFCHNRQEAFDLGKGRGDYIMTLDADEVFAPFENNTPQITKKIVSLPTFKSDRVEVKTSYG
;
A
#
# COMPACT_ATOMS: atom_id res chain seq x y z
N MET A 1 1.21 -2.30 3.60
CA MET A 1 2.04 -1.08 3.75
C MET A 1 2.15 -0.71 5.21
N ILE A 2 3.32 -0.25 5.62
CA ILE A 2 3.55 0.31 6.95
C ILE A 2 3.78 1.80 6.78
N VAL A 3 3.14 2.62 7.60
CA VAL A 3 3.30 4.07 7.51
C VAL A 3 3.55 4.70 8.87
N LYS A 4 4.29 5.81 8.85
CA LYS A 4 4.41 6.70 9.99
C LYS A 4 4.78 8.08 9.48
N ASN A 5 3.90 9.07 9.73
CA ASN A 5 4.14 10.47 9.35
C ASN A 5 4.49 10.66 7.88
N GLU A 6 3.64 10.14 7.00
CA GLU A 6 3.81 10.22 5.55
C GLU A 6 2.73 11.07 4.86
N SER A 7 2.11 11.98 5.59
CA SER A 7 1.00 12.79 5.07
C SER A 7 1.35 13.60 3.82
N LYS A 8 2.61 13.98 3.66
CA LYS A 8 3.04 14.81 2.53
C LYS A 8 3.25 14.03 1.24
N VAL A 9 3.47 12.71 1.34
CA VAL A 9 3.86 11.90 0.17
C VAL A 9 2.92 10.74 -0.12
N ILE A 10 2.04 10.38 0.81
CA ILE A 10 1.20 9.19 0.68
C ILE A 10 0.25 9.29 -0.51
N GLU A 11 -0.29 10.46 -0.81
CA GLU A 11 -1.19 10.63 -1.94
C GLU A 11 -0.46 10.38 -3.27
N ARG A 12 0.78 10.81 -3.37
CA ARG A 12 1.61 10.56 -4.55
C ARG A 12 1.79 9.05 -4.77
N CYS A 13 2.03 8.32 -3.69
CA CYS A 13 2.11 6.86 -3.74
C CYS A 13 0.80 6.25 -4.24
N PHE A 14 -0.32 6.65 -3.66
CA PHE A 14 -1.64 6.15 -4.04
C PHE A 14 -1.97 6.48 -5.50
N ASP A 15 -1.68 7.70 -5.95
CA ASP A 15 -1.92 8.10 -7.33
C ASP A 15 -1.22 7.18 -8.33
N SER A 16 -0.03 6.71 -7.98
CA SER A 16 0.75 5.87 -8.88
C SER A 16 0.17 4.46 -9.04
N VAL A 17 -0.68 4.00 -8.14
CA VAL A 17 -1.20 2.63 -8.14
C VAL A 17 -2.72 2.53 -8.13
N SER A 18 -3.42 3.63 -7.94
CA SER A 18 -4.88 3.62 -7.75
C SER A 18 -5.65 3.06 -8.94
N SER A 19 -5.07 3.09 -10.14
CA SER A 19 -5.73 2.57 -11.34
C SER A 19 -5.85 1.05 -11.36
N PHE A 20 -5.05 0.34 -10.58
CA PHE A 20 -5.06 -1.12 -10.60
C PHE A 20 -5.08 -1.79 -9.23
N VAL A 21 -4.95 -1.03 -8.15
CA VAL A 21 -5.07 -1.58 -6.81
C VAL A 21 -6.53 -1.50 -6.38
N ASP A 22 -7.08 -2.63 -5.96
CA ASP A 22 -8.48 -2.71 -5.56
C ASP A 22 -8.69 -2.43 -4.08
N GLU A 23 -7.69 -2.70 -3.26
CA GLU A 23 -7.83 -2.56 -1.82
C GLU A 23 -6.49 -2.23 -1.18
N TYR A 24 -6.54 -1.38 -0.16
CA TYR A 24 -5.36 -0.98 0.61
C TYR A 24 -5.45 -1.56 2.02
N VAL A 25 -4.34 -2.14 2.47
CA VAL A 25 -4.18 -2.60 3.85
C VAL A 25 -2.94 -1.91 4.42
N ILE A 26 -3.14 -1.08 5.40
CA ILE A 26 -2.08 -0.22 5.91
C ILE A 26 -2.00 -0.32 7.43
N CYS A 27 -0.78 -0.52 7.92
CA CYS A 27 -0.49 -0.47 9.36
C CYS A 27 0.17 0.87 9.67
N ASP A 28 -0.46 1.62 10.54
CA ASP A 28 0.08 2.89 11.03
C ASP A 28 0.78 2.64 12.35
N THR A 29 2.05 3.00 12.42
CA THR A 29 2.89 2.75 13.60
C THR A 29 3.06 3.98 14.48
N GLY A 30 2.10 4.89 14.45
CA GLY A 30 2.11 6.02 15.35
C GLY A 30 2.20 7.38 14.68
N SER A 31 1.52 7.58 13.56
CA SER A 31 1.48 8.88 12.88
C SER A 31 0.82 9.95 13.74
N THR A 32 1.41 11.12 13.75
CA THR A 32 0.91 12.30 14.49
C THR A 32 0.65 13.49 13.58
N ASP A 33 0.89 13.35 12.27
CA ASP A 33 0.81 14.44 11.30
C ASP A 33 -0.49 14.42 10.46
N GLY A 34 -1.46 13.57 10.81
CA GLY A 34 -2.69 13.47 10.06
C GLY A 34 -2.65 12.49 8.89
N THR A 35 -1.63 11.63 8.82
CA THR A 35 -1.52 10.63 7.74
C THR A 35 -2.79 9.81 7.57
N GLN A 36 -3.38 9.34 8.66
CA GLN A 36 -4.61 8.53 8.58
C GLN A 36 -5.78 9.31 7.97
N LYS A 37 -5.92 10.57 8.32
CA LYS A 37 -6.94 11.44 7.74
C LYS A 37 -6.75 11.60 6.24
N VAL A 38 -5.52 11.81 5.81
CA VAL A 38 -5.17 11.96 4.40
C VAL A 38 -5.54 10.71 3.63
N MET A 39 -5.17 9.55 4.15
CA MET A 39 -5.48 8.27 3.51
C MET A 39 -6.97 8.02 3.38
N LYS A 40 -7.71 8.19 4.46
CA LYS A 40 -9.16 7.97 4.46
C LYS A 40 -9.89 8.93 3.53
N LYS A 41 -9.47 10.18 3.51
CA LYS A 41 -10.03 11.19 2.61
C LYS A 41 -9.76 10.84 1.15
N TYR A 42 -8.56 10.40 0.84
CA TYR A 42 -8.18 9.98 -0.51
C TYR A 42 -9.06 8.82 -0.98
N TRP A 43 -9.18 7.78 -0.18
CA TRP A 43 -9.98 6.61 -0.55
C TRP A 43 -11.45 6.97 -0.75
N LYS A 44 -11.98 7.82 0.10
CA LYS A 44 -13.37 8.28 -0.04
C LYS A 44 -13.57 9.09 -1.33
N LYS A 45 -12.64 10.00 -1.62
CA LYS A 45 -12.70 10.85 -2.81
C LYS A 45 -12.65 10.03 -4.10
N HIS A 46 -11.82 9.00 -4.13
CA HIS A 46 -11.62 8.17 -5.31
C HIS A 46 -12.43 6.88 -5.30
N LYS A 47 -13.32 6.72 -4.33
CA LYS A 47 -14.15 5.51 -4.17
C LYS A 47 -13.33 4.24 -4.11
N LEU A 48 -12.26 4.27 -3.35
CA LEU A 48 -11.36 3.15 -3.16
C LEU A 48 -11.61 2.50 -1.81
N LYS A 49 -11.26 1.23 -1.71
CA LYS A 49 -11.40 0.45 -0.47
C LYS A 49 -10.06 0.40 0.25
N GLY A 50 -10.06 0.72 1.53
CA GLY A 50 -8.85 0.65 2.32
C GLY A 50 -9.16 0.56 3.82
N GLU A 51 -8.24 -0.04 4.55
CA GLU A 51 -8.31 -0.13 6.00
C GLU A 51 -6.97 0.25 6.60
N VAL A 52 -7.03 1.01 7.69
CA VAL A 52 -5.86 1.40 8.47
C VAL A 52 -5.94 0.73 9.83
N TYR A 53 -4.86 0.06 10.20
CA TYR A 53 -4.73 -0.58 11.50
C TYR A 53 -3.67 0.13 12.32
N ASP A 54 -4.01 0.52 13.53
CA ASP A 54 -3.04 1.07 14.46
C ASP A 54 -2.26 -0.07 15.10
N ARG A 55 -0.96 -0.08 14.90
CA ARG A 55 -0.08 -1.11 15.46
C ARG A 55 1.17 -0.48 16.01
N PRO A 56 1.63 -0.89 17.21
CA PRO A 56 2.86 -0.35 17.75
C PRO A 56 4.06 -0.79 16.91
N TRP A 57 5.03 0.08 16.81
CA TRP A 57 6.28 -0.28 16.18
C TRP A 57 7.04 -1.28 17.05
N VAL A 58 7.42 -2.40 16.49
CA VAL A 58 8.23 -3.43 17.16
C VAL A 58 9.56 -3.58 16.43
N SER A 59 9.49 -3.96 15.16
CA SER A 59 10.65 -4.06 14.29
C SER A 59 10.14 -4.09 12.85
N PHE A 60 11.05 -3.88 11.91
CA PHE A 60 10.68 -3.91 10.51
C PHE A 60 10.06 -5.25 10.09
N CYS A 61 10.72 -6.36 10.49
CA CYS A 61 10.21 -7.69 10.19
C CYS A 61 8.86 -7.97 10.82
N HIS A 62 8.70 -7.63 12.10
CA HIS A 62 7.46 -7.85 12.83
C HIS A 62 6.30 -7.10 12.17
N ASN A 63 6.49 -5.82 11.93
CA ASN A 63 5.42 -4.99 11.40
C ASN A 63 5.08 -5.32 9.94
N ARG A 64 6.05 -5.72 9.14
CA ARG A 64 5.79 -6.20 7.79
C ARG A 64 4.99 -7.50 7.78
N GLN A 65 5.35 -8.43 8.64
CA GLN A 65 4.63 -9.71 8.74
C GLN A 65 3.20 -9.49 9.22
N GLU A 66 3.02 -8.62 10.18
CA GLU A 66 1.70 -8.26 10.70
C GLU A 66 0.81 -7.67 9.60
N ALA A 67 1.33 -6.73 8.83
CA ALA A 67 0.59 -6.13 7.73
C ALA A 67 0.26 -7.17 6.65
N PHE A 68 1.19 -8.05 6.35
CA PHE A 68 0.97 -9.15 5.42
C PHE A 68 -0.17 -10.06 5.87
N ASP A 69 -0.14 -10.44 7.14
CA ASP A 69 -1.16 -11.33 7.71
C ASP A 69 -2.55 -10.69 7.67
N LEU A 70 -2.64 -9.40 7.92
CA LEU A 70 -3.90 -8.67 7.84
C LEU A 70 -4.47 -8.63 6.43
N GLY A 71 -3.61 -8.70 5.42
CA GLY A 71 -4.04 -8.67 4.02
C GLY A 71 -4.32 -10.03 3.41
N LYS A 72 -3.96 -11.12 4.09
CA LYS A 72 -4.19 -12.46 3.57
C LYS A 72 -5.67 -12.73 3.29
N GLY A 73 -5.94 -13.32 2.13
CA GLY A 73 -7.30 -13.67 1.74
C GLY A 73 -8.13 -12.52 1.19
N ARG A 74 -7.61 -11.31 1.18
CA ARG A 74 -8.35 -10.14 0.67
C ARG A 74 -8.24 -9.97 -0.84
N GLY A 75 -7.24 -10.55 -1.47
CA GLY A 75 -7.04 -10.45 -2.89
C GLY A 75 -6.28 -11.62 -3.46
N ASP A 76 -6.27 -11.71 -4.79
CA ASP A 76 -5.54 -12.76 -5.51
C ASP A 76 -4.05 -12.45 -5.61
N TYR A 77 -3.70 -11.17 -5.63
CA TYR A 77 -2.32 -10.70 -5.71
C TYR A 77 -2.06 -9.69 -4.60
N ILE A 78 -0.85 -9.69 -4.13
CA ILE A 78 -0.40 -8.77 -3.10
C ILE A 78 0.75 -7.96 -3.65
N MET A 79 0.65 -6.65 -3.53
CA MET A 79 1.70 -5.74 -3.94
C MET A 79 2.24 -5.03 -2.71
N THR A 80 3.56 -4.96 -2.61
CA THR A 80 4.20 -4.20 -1.54
C THR A 80 4.70 -2.88 -2.06
N LEU A 81 4.49 -1.84 -1.27
CA LEU A 81 4.91 -0.50 -1.64
C LEU A 81 5.09 0.31 -0.37
N ASP A 82 6.15 1.10 -0.30
CA ASP A 82 6.34 2.03 0.82
C ASP A 82 5.69 3.36 0.49
N ALA A 83 5.24 4.08 1.52
CA ALA A 83 4.47 5.30 1.33
C ALA A 83 5.22 6.41 0.57
N ASP A 84 6.52 6.41 0.62
CA ASP A 84 7.37 7.38 -0.10
C ASP A 84 7.76 6.91 -1.49
N GLU A 85 7.30 5.74 -1.91
CA GLU A 85 7.58 5.20 -3.22
C GLU A 85 6.50 5.57 -4.23
N VAL A 86 6.90 5.62 -5.49
CA VAL A 86 5.99 5.81 -6.61
C VAL A 86 6.17 4.64 -7.57
N PHE A 87 5.08 3.97 -7.90
CA PHE A 87 5.13 2.90 -8.88
C PHE A 87 5.40 3.49 -10.26
N ALA A 88 6.46 3.00 -10.91
CA ALA A 88 6.79 3.40 -12.26
C ALA A 88 6.71 2.16 -13.16
N PRO A 89 5.64 2.00 -13.95
CA PRO A 89 5.55 0.87 -14.86
C PRO A 89 6.61 1.01 -15.95
N PHE A 90 7.03 -0.14 -16.50
CA PHE A 90 7.87 -0.12 -17.67
C PHE A 90 7.17 0.56 -18.82
N GLU A 91 7.98 1.16 -19.67
CA GLU A 91 7.50 1.79 -20.89
C GLU A 91 6.54 0.86 -21.63
N ASN A 92 5.35 1.37 -21.93
CA ASN A 92 4.27 0.65 -22.61
C ASN A 92 3.76 -0.59 -21.91
N ASN A 93 4.14 -0.81 -20.67
CA ASN A 93 3.71 -1.95 -19.87
C ASN A 93 2.85 -1.48 -18.70
N THR A 94 1.62 -1.13 -19.01
CA THR A 94 0.64 -0.99 -17.94
C THR A 94 0.31 -2.38 -17.43
N PRO A 95 0.41 -2.66 -16.14
CA PRO A 95 0.07 -3.97 -15.62
C PRO A 95 -1.38 -4.30 -15.95
N GLN A 96 -1.58 -5.33 -16.74
CA GLN A 96 -2.91 -5.83 -17.00
C GLN A 96 -3.24 -6.87 -15.96
N ILE A 97 -3.69 -6.40 -14.82
CA ILE A 97 -4.01 -7.28 -13.71
C ILE A 97 -5.52 -7.43 -13.67
N THR A 98 -5.96 -8.65 -13.92
CA THR A 98 -7.38 -8.99 -13.95
C THR A 98 -7.89 -9.49 -12.61
N LYS A 99 -7.00 -9.72 -11.66
CA LYS A 99 -7.34 -10.20 -10.32
C LYS A 99 -7.13 -9.09 -9.30
N LYS A 100 -7.83 -9.22 -8.18
CA LYS A 100 -7.77 -8.24 -7.12
C LYS A 100 -6.38 -8.13 -6.50
N ILE A 101 -5.88 -6.90 -6.36
CA ILE A 101 -4.59 -6.61 -5.74
C ILE A 101 -4.81 -5.90 -4.42
N VAL A 102 -4.05 -6.32 -3.42
CA VAL A 102 -4.00 -5.67 -2.11
C VAL A 102 -2.58 -5.19 -1.87
N SER A 103 -2.44 -3.93 -1.47
CA SER A 103 -1.14 -3.36 -1.16
C SER A 103 -0.66 -3.78 0.21
N LEU A 104 0.43 -4.53 0.27
CA LEU A 104 1.02 -5.04 1.50
C LEU A 104 2.53 -4.79 1.51
N PRO A 105 3.16 -4.80 2.69
CA PRO A 105 4.59 -4.54 2.80
C PRO A 105 5.49 -5.75 2.46
N THR A 106 4.93 -6.93 2.24
CA THR A 106 5.72 -8.14 2.02
C THR A 106 5.28 -8.86 0.76
N PHE A 107 6.24 -9.42 0.04
CA PHE A 107 6.03 -10.10 -1.20
C PHE A 107 6.35 -11.59 -1.09
N LYS A 108 5.62 -12.42 -1.82
CA LYS A 108 5.91 -13.85 -1.95
C LYS A 108 6.06 -14.23 -3.41
N SER A 109 6.75 -15.35 -3.66
CA SER A 109 7.17 -15.76 -4.99
C SER A 109 6.05 -16.06 -5.99
N ASP A 110 4.87 -16.35 -5.52
CA ASP A 110 3.74 -16.68 -6.39
C ASP A 110 2.91 -15.45 -6.79
N ARG A 111 3.47 -14.27 -6.64
CA ARG A 111 2.76 -13.03 -6.89
C ARG A 111 3.41 -12.16 -7.91
N VAL A 112 2.66 -11.15 -8.33
CA VAL A 112 3.15 -10.16 -9.27
C VAL A 112 4.29 -9.38 -8.67
N GLU A 113 5.41 -9.33 -9.36
CA GLU A 113 6.48 -8.42 -9.02
C GLU A 113 6.20 -7.06 -9.63
N VAL A 114 6.40 -6.04 -8.83
CA VAL A 114 6.21 -4.67 -9.25
C VAL A 114 7.48 -3.89 -8.96
N LYS A 115 7.98 -3.18 -9.95
CA LYS A 115 9.09 -2.27 -9.72
C LYS A 115 8.59 -0.93 -9.22
N THR A 116 9.30 -0.40 -8.24
CA THR A 116 9.02 0.92 -7.70
C THR A 116 10.19 1.86 -8.01
N SER A 117 9.91 3.14 -8.03
CA SER A 117 10.95 4.15 -8.15
C SER A 117 10.89 5.08 -6.95
N TYR A 118 12.05 5.49 -6.47
CA TYR A 118 12.17 6.48 -5.41
C TYR A 118 12.23 7.84 -6.08
N GLY A 119 11.20 8.61 -5.84
CA GLY A 119 11.10 9.90 -6.51
C GLY A 119 11.63 11.04 -5.75
#